data_f791a60a712aa74d7df68fc59dad1473
#
_entry.id   f791a60a712aa74d7df68fc59dad1473
#
_cell.length_a   1.000
_cell.length_b   1.000
_cell.length_c   1.000
_cell.angle_alpha   90.00
_cell.angle_beta   90.00
_cell.angle_gamma   90.00
#
_symmetry.space_group_name_H-M   'P 1'
#
loop_
_entity.id
_entity.type
_entity.pdbx_description
1 polymer ?
#
loop_
_entity_poly.entity_id
_entity_poly.type
_entity_poly.pdbx_seq_one_letter_code
_entity_poly.pdbx_strand_id
1 'polypeptide(L)'
;MCGTPEYLAPEIIQSKGHNKAVDWWALGILVFEMLAGYPPFFDDNPFGIYEKILSGKIDWPRQIEPVAKDLIKKLLVQDRTKRLGNMKNGAEDVKRHRLFKGIDWEEVYQKKLKPPILPNVGHDGDSRNYDDYPESDWRKVP
;
A
#
# COMPACT_ATOMS: atom_id res chain seq x y z
N MET A 1 7.47 -18.23 3.61
CA MET A 1 6.56 -17.11 3.33
C MET A 1 7.22 -15.81 3.76
N CYS A 2 7.34 -14.86 2.85
CA CYS A 2 8.01 -13.60 3.12
C CYS A 2 6.99 -12.52 3.46
N GLY A 3 7.32 -11.69 4.43
CA GLY A 3 6.49 -10.59 4.86
C GLY A 3 5.71 -10.86 6.13
N THR A 4 5.15 -9.81 6.70
CA THR A 4 4.36 -9.92 7.91
C THR A 4 2.93 -10.36 7.58
N PRO A 5 2.28 -11.10 8.49
CA PRO A 5 0.91 -11.58 8.24
C PRO A 5 -0.09 -10.47 7.89
N GLU A 6 0.10 -9.28 8.46
CA GLU A 6 -0.82 -8.16 8.26
C GLU A 6 -0.93 -7.69 6.81
N TYR A 7 0.06 -8.01 5.98
CA TYR A 7 0.11 -7.57 4.59
C TYR A 7 -0.32 -8.64 3.60
N LEU A 8 -0.60 -9.84 4.05
CA LEU A 8 -0.94 -10.94 3.17
C LEU A 8 -2.32 -10.75 2.54
N ALA A 9 -2.39 -10.92 1.23
CA ALA A 9 -3.66 -10.91 0.53
C ALA A 9 -4.45 -12.20 0.80
N PRO A 10 -5.78 -12.18 0.69
CA PRO A 10 -6.60 -13.36 0.93
C PRO A 10 -6.21 -14.56 0.07
N GLU A 11 -5.89 -14.32 -1.20
CA GLU A 11 -5.52 -15.41 -2.11
C GLU A 11 -4.22 -16.10 -1.70
N ILE A 12 -3.31 -15.40 -1.04
CA ILE A 12 -2.09 -16.01 -0.52
C ILE A 12 -2.42 -16.94 0.64
N ILE A 13 -3.28 -16.49 1.55
CA ILE A 13 -3.70 -17.30 2.70
C ILE A 13 -4.43 -18.55 2.21
N GLN A 14 -5.23 -18.41 1.16
CA GLN A 14 -6.01 -19.50 0.59
C GLN A 14 -5.20 -20.40 -0.36
N SER A 15 -3.92 -20.11 -0.53
CA SER A 15 -3.03 -20.87 -1.40
C SER A 15 -3.49 -20.92 -2.86
N LYS A 16 -4.08 -19.85 -3.34
CA LYS A 16 -4.56 -19.75 -4.73
C LYS A 16 -3.48 -19.28 -5.70
N GLY A 17 -2.24 -19.21 -5.25
CA GLY A 17 -1.17 -18.61 -6.01
C GLY A 17 -1.27 -17.08 -5.98
N HIS A 18 -0.27 -16.42 -6.53
CA HIS A 18 -0.32 -14.96 -6.54
C HIS A 18 0.15 -14.40 -7.88
N ASN A 19 -0.29 -13.19 -8.15
CA ASN A 19 0.12 -12.41 -9.31
C ASN A 19 0.22 -10.94 -8.86
N LYS A 20 0.29 -10.03 -9.82
CA LYS A 20 0.40 -8.60 -9.51
C LYS A 20 -0.73 -8.05 -8.62
N ALA A 21 -1.86 -8.75 -8.56
CA ALA A 21 -2.97 -8.29 -7.72
C ALA A 21 -2.61 -8.24 -6.24
N VAL A 22 -1.65 -9.05 -5.79
CA VAL A 22 -1.20 -9.00 -4.39
C VAL A 22 -0.49 -7.68 -4.10
N ASP A 23 0.18 -7.10 -5.09
CA ASP A 23 0.86 -5.82 -4.92
C ASP A 23 -0.15 -4.69 -4.72
N TRP A 24 -1.29 -4.74 -5.41
CA TRP A 24 -2.35 -3.75 -5.23
C TRP A 24 -3.01 -3.88 -3.86
N TRP A 25 -3.19 -5.10 -3.39
CA TRP A 25 -3.64 -5.33 -2.02
C TRP A 25 -2.65 -4.70 -1.03
N ALA A 26 -1.36 -4.99 -1.20
CA ALA A 26 -0.33 -4.45 -0.33
C ALA A 26 -0.32 -2.92 -0.34
N LEU A 27 -0.55 -2.31 -1.50
CA LEU A 27 -0.67 -0.86 -1.59
C LEU A 27 -1.83 -0.35 -0.73
N GLY A 28 -2.97 -1.05 -0.76
CA GLY A 28 -4.11 -0.68 0.09
C GLY A 28 -3.77 -0.74 1.58
N ILE A 29 -3.06 -1.78 1.99
CA ILE A 29 -2.58 -1.92 3.36
C ILE A 29 -1.66 -0.74 3.72
N LEU A 30 -0.72 -0.43 2.84
CA LEU A 30 0.24 0.64 3.08
C LEU A 30 -0.45 2.00 3.22
N VAL A 31 -1.38 2.30 2.31
CA VAL A 31 -2.10 3.58 2.37
C VAL A 31 -2.88 3.69 3.69
N PHE A 32 -3.56 2.62 4.08
CA PHE A 32 -4.27 2.63 5.36
C PHE A 32 -3.30 2.89 6.52
N GLU A 33 -2.20 2.17 6.54
CA GLU A 33 -1.23 2.28 7.63
C GLU A 33 -0.60 3.67 7.70
N MET A 34 -0.31 4.28 6.55
CA MET A 34 0.24 5.63 6.52
C MET A 34 -0.74 6.66 7.11
N LEU A 35 -2.03 6.46 6.92
CA LEU A 35 -3.04 7.39 7.39
C LEU A 35 -3.51 7.10 8.83
N ALA A 36 -3.55 5.84 9.19
CA ALA A 36 -4.05 5.42 10.50
C ALA A 36 -2.95 5.25 11.55
N GLY A 37 -1.74 4.91 11.12
CA GLY A 37 -0.64 4.63 12.04
C GLY A 37 -0.57 3.17 12.47
N TYR A 38 -1.46 2.31 11.97
CA TYR A 38 -1.49 0.88 12.25
C TYR A 38 -2.16 0.16 11.09
N PRO A 39 -1.91 -1.16 10.91
CA PRO A 39 -2.50 -1.89 9.79
C PRO A 39 -4.00 -2.15 9.99
N PRO A 40 -4.75 -2.34 8.88
CA PRO A 40 -6.20 -2.53 8.98
C PRO A 40 -6.61 -3.89 9.57
N PHE A 41 -5.74 -4.88 9.47
CA PHE A 41 -5.99 -6.22 10.01
C PHE A 41 -4.92 -6.54 11.04
N PHE A 42 -5.30 -6.47 12.29
CA PHE A 42 -4.38 -6.70 13.38
C PHE A 42 -5.00 -7.58 14.45
N ASP A 43 -4.18 -8.46 15.02
CA ASP A 43 -4.55 -9.30 16.15
C ASP A 43 -3.27 -9.80 16.81
N ASP A 44 -3.32 -10.09 18.09
CA ASP A 44 -2.18 -10.61 18.80
C ASP A 44 -1.81 -12.01 18.32
N ASN A 45 -2.78 -12.72 17.77
CA ASN A 45 -2.59 -14.08 17.25
C ASN A 45 -2.58 -14.03 15.71
N PRO A 46 -1.55 -14.60 15.05
CA PRO A 46 -1.50 -14.63 13.59
C PRO A 46 -2.74 -15.25 12.94
N PHE A 47 -3.35 -16.25 13.55
CA PHE A 47 -4.59 -16.82 13.03
C PHE A 47 -5.73 -15.82 13.05
N GLY A 48 -5.76 -14.96 14.07
CA GLY A 48 -6.75 -13.89 14.15
C GLY A 48 -6.58 -12.87 13.03
N ILE A 49 -5.33 -12.58 12.66
CA ILE A 49 -5.03 -11.69 11.53
C ILE A 49 -5.56 -12.32 10.24
N TYR A 50 -5.30 -13.61 10.02
CA TYR A 50 -5.78 -14.30 8.81
C TYR A 50 -7.30 -14.29 8.73
N GLU A 51 -7.98 -14.53 9.84
CA GLU A 51 -9.44 -14.49 9.87
C GLU A 51 -9.97 -13.11 9.49
N LYS A 52 -9.35 -12.06 10.00
CA LYS A 52 -9.75 -10.69 9.68
C LYS A 52 -9.54 -10.36 8.21
N ILE A 53 -8.40 -10.79 7.65
CA ILE A 53 -8.11 -10.58 6.23
C ILE A 53 -9.18 -11.28 5.38
N LEU A 54 -9.51 -12.51 5.72
CA LEU A 54 -10.49 -13.28 4.96
C LEU A 54 -11.91 -12.73 5.12
N SER A 55 -12.23 -12.15 6.26
CA SER A 55 -13.55 -11.54 6.48
C SER A 55 -13.69 -10.20 5.78
N GLY A 56 -12.58 -9.49 5.58
CA GLY A 56 -12.59 -8.18 4.95
C GLY A 56 -13.14 -7.06 5.80
N LYS A 57 -13.41 -7.30 7.07
CA LYS A 57 -13.94 -6.26 7.95
C LYS A 57 -12.86 -5.34 8.44
N ILE A 58 -13.07 -4.05 8.29
CA ILE A 58 -12.12 -3.02 8.70
C ILE A 58 -12.82 -2.01 9.59
N ASP A 59 -12.19 -1.70 10.72
CA ASP A 59 -12.63 -0.61 11.58
C ASP A 59 -11.96 0.67 11.07
N TRP A 60 -12.77 1.61 10.62
CA TRP A 60 -12.27 2.82 9.97
C TRP A 60 -12.06 3.94 10.98
N PRO A 61 -10.81 4.40 11.19
CA PRO A 61 -10.57 5.54 12.06
C PRO A 61 -11.06 6.83 11.41
N ARG A 62 -11.40 7.81 12.25
CA ARG A 62 -11.95 9.08 11.77
C ARG A 62 -10.98 9.90 10.92
N GLN A 63 -9.68 9.73 11.14
CA GLN A 63 -8.69 10.51 10.41
C GLN A 63 -8.56 10.11 8.94
N ILE A 64 -9.14 8.99 8.54
CA ILE A 64 -9.12 8.61 7.12
C ILE A 64 -10.30 9.28 6.43
N GLU A 65 -9.98 10.20 5.51
CA GLU A 65 -10.99 10.93 4.78
C GLU A 65 -11.76 10.03 3.81
N PRO A 66 -13.01 10.39 3.46
CA PRO A 66 -13.84 9.54 2.60
C PRO A 66 -13.21 9.19 1.26
N VAL A 67 -12.46 10.11 0.64
CA VAL A 67 -11.82 9.84 -0.65
C VAL A 67 -10.73 8.77 -0.50
N ALA A 68 -9.92 8.89 0.54
CA ALA A 68 -8.89 7.89 0.82
C ALA A 68 -9.50 6.55 1.19
N LYS A 69 -10.57 6.58 1.98
CA LYS A 69 -11.30 5.36 2.34
C LYS A 69 -11.81 4.64 1.10
N ASP A 70 -12.33 5.38 0.13
CA ASP A 70 -12.82 4.82 -1.12
C ASP A 70 -11.70 4.09 -1.88
N LEU A 71 -10.53 4.71 -1.98
CA LEU A 71 -9.38 4.08 -2.64
C LEU A 71 -8.97 2.80 -1.91
N ILE A 72 -8.84 2.88 -0.59
CA ILE A 72 -8.42 1.73 0.21
C ILE A 72 -9.43 0.57 0.04
N LYS A 73 -10.71 0.85 0.09
CA LYS A 73 -11.74 -0.17 -0.11
C LYS A 73 -11.63 -0.85 -1.46
N LYS A 74 -11.30 -0.08 -2.49
CA LYS A 74 -11.17 -0.63 -3.85
C LYS A 74 -9.90 -1.45 -4.03
N LEU A 75 -8.87 -1.17 -3.25
CA LEU A 75 -7.63 -1.94 -3.26
C LEU A 75 -7.74 -3.19 -2.37
N LEU A 76 -8.47 -3.10 -1.27
CA LEU A 76 -8.64 -4.22 -0.34
C LEU A 76 -9.91 -5.04 -0.64
N VAL A 77 -10.08 -5.36 -1.92
CA VAL A 77 -11.17 -6.21 -2.37
C VAL A 77 -10.75 -7.67 -2.26
N GLN A 78 -11.59 -8.48 -1.64
CA GLN A 78 -11.30 -9.90 -1.43
C GLN A 78 -11.12 -10.65 -2.74
N ASP A 79 -12.01 -10.42 -3.68
CA ASP A 79 -11.94 -11.04 -5.00
C ASP A 79 -10.91 -10.27 -5.84
N ARG A 80 -9.76 -10.91 -6.07
CA ARG A 80 -8.67 -10.26 -6.81
C ARG A 80 -9.05 -9.85 -8.23
N THR A 81 -10.06 -10.48 -8.81
CA THR A 81 -10.49 -10.11 -10.16
C THR A 81 -11.23 -8.77 -10.19
N LYS A 82 -11.73 -8.34 -9.04
CA LYS A 82 -12.45 -7.06 -8.89
C LYS A 82 -11.60 -6.00 -8.19
N ARG A 83 -10.38 -6.33 -7.87
CA ARG A 83 -9.48 -5.42 -7.13
C ARG A 83 -8.95 -4.35 -8.07
N LEU A 84 -9.00 -3.10 -7.60
CA LEU A 84 -8.48 -1.97 -8.37
C LEU A 84 -6.99 -2.20 -8.68
N GLY A 85 -6.61 -1.93 -9.91
CA GLY A 85 -5.25 -2.19 -10.39
C GLY A 85 -5.11 -3.52 -11.10
N ASN A 86 -6.01 -4.47 -10.84
CA ASN A 86 -5.97 -5.80 -11.45
C ASN A 86 -7.05 -6.04 -12.48
N MET A 87 -7.75 -4.98 -12.88
CA MET A 87 -8.79 -5.07 -13.91
C MET A 87 -8.20 -4.72 -15.27
N LYS A 88 -9.07 -4.60 -16.27
CA LYS A 88 -8.66 -4.44 -17.67
C LYS A 88 -7.64 -3.32 -17.90
N ASN A 89 -7.84 -2.17 -17.28
CA ASN A 89 -6.99 -1.00 -17.49
C ASN A 89 -5.78 -0.96 -16.55
N GLY A 90 -5.63 -1.96 -15.69
CA GLY A 90 -4.45 -2.09 -14.85
C GLY A 90 -4.22 -0.87 -13.95
N ALA A 91 -2.98 -0.43 -13.90
CA ALA A 91 -2.58 0.69 -13.03
C ALA A 91 -3.29 2.00 -13.39
N GLU A 92 -3.77 2.14 -14.62
CA GLU A 92 -4.47 3.36 -15.01
C GLU A 92 -5.72 3.60 -14.15
N ASP A 93 -6.44 2.55 -13.77
CA ASP A 93 -7.61 2.69 -12.91
C ASP A 93 -7.23 3.27 -11.55
N VAL A 94 -6.06 2.89 -11.03
CA VAL A 94 -5.58 3.43 -9.77
C VAL A 94 -5.21 4.90 -9.94
N LYS A 95 -4.47 5.22 -11.01
CA LYS A 95 -4.04 6.59 -11.28
C LYS A 95 -5.20 7.55 -11.47
N ARG A 96 -6.32 7.05 -11.98
CA ARG A 96 -7.52 7.86 -12.24
C ARG A 96 -8.39 8.03 -11.01
N HIS A 97 -8.06 7.38 -9.91
CA HIS A 97 -8.85 7.56 -8.70
C HIS A 97 -8.83 9.03 -8.27
N ARG A 98 -9.97 9.50 -7.78
CA ARG A 98 -10.11 10.92 -7.43
C ARG A 98 -9.18 11.40 -6.33
N LEU A 99 -8.60 10.48 -5.55
CA LEU A 99 -7.58 10.85 -4.55
C LEU A 99 -6.39 11.53 -5.23
N PHE A 100 -6.10 11.13 -6.47
CA PHE A 100 -4.97 11.62 -7.22
C PHE A 100 -5.34 12.75 -8.19
N LYS A 101 -6.51 13.34 -8.01
CA LYS A 101 -6.95 14.43 -8.87
C LYS A 101 -5.92 15.57 -8.87
N GLY A 102 -5.59 16.02 -10.05
CA GLY A 102 -4.63 17.12 -10.20
C GLY A 102 -3.18 16.68 -10.29
N ILE A 103 -2.90 15.38 -10.15
CA ILE A 103 -1.54 14.88 -10.29
C ILE A 103 -1.27 14.54 -11.75
N ASP A 104 -0.19 15.09 -12.28
CA ASP A 104 0.32 14.74 -13.60
C ASP A 104 1.32 13.60 -13.44
N TRP A 105 0.89 12.40 -13.81
CA TRP A 105 1.70 11.20 -13.61
C TRP A 105 2.96 11.19 -14.45
N GLU A 106 2.94 11.88 -15.61
CA GLU A 106 4.14 12.01 -16.41
C GLU A 106 5.20 12.81 -15.66
N GLU A 107 4.80 13.88 -14.97
CA GLU A 107 5.72 14.66 -14.14
C GLU A 107 6.24 13.84 -12.98
N VAL A 108 5.40 13.00 -12.39
CA VAL A 108 5.85 12.10 -11.32
C VAL A 108 6.90 11.14 -11.86
N TYR A 109 6.62 10.52 -13.01
CA TYR A 109 7.54 9.60 -13.65
C TYR A 109 8.88 10.25 -13.97
N GLN A 110 8.84 11.49 -14.45
CA GLN A 110 10.05 12.24 -14.80
C GLN A 110 10.71 12.89 -13.58
N LYS A 111 10.15 12.68 -12.38
CA LYS A 111 10.66 13.26 -11.14
C LYS A 111 10.62 14.79 -11.12
N LYS A 112 9.72 15.38 -11.90
CA LYS A 112 9.52 16.83 -11.93
C LYS A 112 8.61 17.33 -10.84
N LEU A 113 7.72 16.49 -10.35
CA LEU A 113 6.82 16.85 -9.27
C LEU A 113 7.57 16.79 -7.95
N LYS A 114 7.62 17.93 -7.27
CA LYS A 114 8.31 18.02 -5.98
C LYS A 114 7.50 17.29 -4.91
N PRO A 115 8.10 16.35 -4.18
CA PRO A 115 7.36 15.69 -3.10
C PRO A 115 7.07 16.69 -1.97
N PRO A 116 5.95 16.52 -1.27
CA PRO A 116 5.61 17.41 -0.15
C PRO A 116 6.61 17.36 0.99
N ILE A 117 7.30 16.22 1.14
CA ILE A 117 8.36 16.08 2.13
C ILE A 117 9.62 15.62 1.40
N LEU A 118 10.66 16.48 1.44
CA LEU A 118 11.96 16.11 0.90
C LEU A 118 12.86 15.67 2.04
N PRO A 119 13.54 14.51 1.88
CA PRO A 119 14.57 14.16 2.85
C PRO A 119 15.62 15.27 2.92
N ASN A 120 16.05 15.62 4.12
CA ASN A 120 17.05 16.66 4.30
C ASN A 120 18.45 16.08 4.10
N VAL A 121 18.86 15.99 2.84
CA VAL A 121 20.19 15.54 2.48
C VAL A 121 21.03 16.76 2.14
N GLY A 122 21.91 17.15 3.06
CA GLY A 122 22.70 18.36 2.89
C GLY A 122 23.84 18.22 1.91
N HIS A 123 24.35 17.02 1.73
CA HIS A 123 25.45 16.74 0.81
C HIS A 123 25.56 15.22 0.61
N ASP A 124 26.40 14.83 -0.31
CA ASP A 124 26.67 13.42 -0.53
C ASP A 124 27.19 12.77 0.75
N GLY A 125 26.63 11.64 1.09
CA GLY A 125 27.03 10.92 2.29
C GLY A 125 26.31 11.35 3.56
N ASP A 126 25.36 12.29 3.46
CA ASP A 126 24.55 12.68 4.60
C ASP A 126 23.61 11.53 4.95
N SER A 127 23.81 10.94 6.14
CA SER A 127 23.06 9.77 6.56
C SER A 127 21.96 10.08 7.58
N ARG A 128 21.67 11.34 7.84
CA ARG A 128 20.71 11.72 8.87
C ARG A 128 19.33 11.11 8.66
N ASN A 129 18.95 10.91 7.41
CA ASN A 129 17.66 10.33 7.08
C ASN A 129 17.69 8.81 7.02
N TYR A 130 18.83 8.20 7.21
CA TYR A 130 19.03 6.76 7.01
C TYR A 130 19.71 6.09 8.19
N ASP A 131 19.81 6.76 9.32
CA ASP A 131 20.57 6.25 10.46
C ASP A 131 20.11 4.88 10.94
N ASP A 132 18.81 4.63 10.86
CA ASP A 132 18.23 3.38 11.33
C ASP A 132 18.10 2.33 10.24
N TYR A 133 18.56 2.60 9.04
CA TYR A 133 18.35 1.72 7.90
C TYR A 133 19.67 1.33 7.27
N PRO A 134 19.92 0.00 7.10
CA PRO A 134 21.06 -0.44 6.31
C PRO A 134 20.92 0.09 4.88
N GLU A 135 22.03 0.38 4.29
CA GLU A 135 22.06 0.93 2.94
C GLU A 135 21.38 0.02 1.93
N SER A 136 21.35 -1.27 2.22
CA SER A 136 20.76 -2.26 1.33
C SER A 136 19.24 -2.32 1.37
N ASP A 137 18.58 -1.59 2.28
CA ASP A 137 17.16 -1.73 2.48
C ASP A 137 16.34 -1.45 1.24
N TRP A 138 15.92 -0.23 1.08
CA TRP A 138 14.96 0.09 0.04
C TRP A 138 15.58 0.32 -1.33
N ARG A 139 16.88 0.62 -1.37
CA ARG A 139 17.55 0.91 -2.65
C ARG A 139 17.79 -0.33 -3.49
N LYS A 140 17.88 -1.48 -2.86
CA LYS A 140 18.13 -2.74 -3.55
C LYS A 140 16.88 -3.54 -3.77
N VAL A 141 15.76 -3.06 -3.30
CA VAL A 141 14.47 -3.71 -3.55
C VAL A 141 14.02 -3.31 -4.94
N PRO A 142 13.79 -4.29 -5.84
CA PRO A 142 13.34 -3.99 -7.20
C PRO A 142 11.98 -3.34 -7.23
#